data_29408f9acafe31f90ecfd537d4cf142c
#
_entry.id   29408f9acafe31f90ecfd537d4cf142c
#
_cell.length_a   1.000
_cell.length_b   1.000
_cell.length_c   1.000
_cell.angle_alpha   90.00
_cell.angle_beta   90.00
_cell.angle_gamma   90.00
#
_symmetry.space_group_name_H-M   'P 1'
#
loop_
_entity.id
_entity.type
_entity.pdbx_description
1 polymer ?
#
loop_
_entity_poly.entity_id
_entity_poly.type
_entity_poly.pdbx_seq_one_letter_code
_entity_poly.pdbx_strand_id
1 'polypeptide(L)'
;MSQFKEKVFAACAKKEALFDESLGRYALRSMLAGAYLTMSTAVGIIGADVIATGIPALSRFVFAFIFAIGLVFVLIFNGELATSNMMFLTSGAYYGKIKWSKMCTILLYCTFFNFVGALILAWFFNQSFSFQHLTDKSFLVTAVSTKLGKTDWMNFTEGITANMFVNIAILGYMLLKEESAKIFIALSAIFMFVFLINEHLIANFASFMLLGFNGVRDAVDNFTLANILRQWVVVFFCNWIGGGIFIGLAYSWLNKTKTPHID
;
A
#
# COMPACT_ATOMS: atom_id res chain seq x y z
N MET A 1 -26.72 9.66 10.39
CA MET A 1 -25.86 9.06 9.34
C MET A 1 -24.85 8.23 10.10
N SER A 2 -24.54 6.97 9.70
CA SER A 2 -23.52 6.21 10.41
C SER A 2 -22.15 6.90 10.32
N GLN A 3 -21.30 6.71 11.32
CA GLN A 3 -19.98 7.31 11.39
C GLN A 3 -19.12 6.90 10.18
N PHE A 4 -19.22 5.63 9.74
CA PHE A 4 -18.60 5.15 8.52
C PHE A 4 -18.99 6.00 7.29
N LYS A 5 -20.28 6.18 7.07
CA LYS A 5 -20.82 6.91 5.90
C LYS A 5 -20.37 8.36 5.89
N GLU A 6 -20.35 9.03 7.04
CA GLU A 6 -19.88 10.39 7.18
C GLU A 6 -18.40 10.52 6.81
N LYS A 7 -17.56 9.66 7.39
CA LYS A 7 -16.10 9.67 7.17
C LYS A 7 -15.76 9.35 5.70
N VAL A 8 -16.41 8.35 5.12
CA VAL A 8 -16.16 7.96 3.73
C VAL A 8 -16.59 9.05 2.75
N PHE A 9 -17.72 9.71 2.99
CA PHE A 9 -18.17 10.82 2.13
C PHE A 9 -17.22 12.01 2.21
N ALA A 10 -16.80 12.39 3.42
CA ALA A 10 -15.82 13.45 3.61
C ALA A 10 -14.50 13.15 2.92
N ALA A 11 -14.02 11.90 3.04
CA ALA A 11 -12.79 11.47 2.38
C ALA A 11 -12.91 11.48 0.85
N CYS A 12 -14.02 10.95 0.30
CA CYS A 12 -14.27 10.95 -1.15
C CYS A 12 -14.32 12.38 -1.70
N ALA A 13 -15.12 13.25 -1.07
CA ALA A 13 -15.26 14.66 -1.49
C ALA A 13 -13.91 15.42 -1.42
N LYS A 14 -13.12 15.20 -0.36
CA LYS A 14 -11.78 15.81 -0.23
C LYS A 14 -10.85 15.39 -1.37
N LYS A 15 -10.87 14.11 -1.76
CA LYS A 15 -10.02 13.59 -2.82
C LYS A 15 -10.41 14.13 -4.19
N GLU A 16 -11.69 14.18 -4.48
CA GLU A 16 -12.21 14.75 -5.72
C GLU A 16 -11.92 16.26 -5.80
N ALA A 17 -12.21 17.02 -4.74
CA ALA A 17 -11.96 18.45 -4.69
C ALA A 17 -10.46 18.77 -4.87
N LEU A 18 -9.56 18.05 -4.20
CA LEU A 18 -8.12 18.26 -4.36
C LEU A 18 -7.65 17.94 -5.78
N PHE A 19 -8.18 16.87 -6.39
CA PHE A 19 -7.87 16.49 -7.75
C PHE A 19 -8.33 17.55 -8.75
N ASP A 20 -9.52 18.11 -8.57
CA ASP A 20 -10.10 19.14 -9.45
C ASP A 20 -9.45 20.50 -9.25
N GLU A 21 -9.05 20.83 -8.02
CA GLU A 21 -8.37 22.10 -7.70
C GLU A 21 -6.95 22.13 -8.29
N SER A 22 -6.18 21.04 -8.13
CA SER A 22 -4.78 21.02 -8.55
C SER A 22 -4.24 19.60 -8.74
N LEU A 23 -4.09 19.19 -10.00
CA LEU A 23 -3.43 17.94 -10.36
C LEU A 23 -2.01 17.85 -9.80
N GLY A 24 -1.24 18.95 -9.80
CA GLY A 24 0.12 18.99 -9.27
C GLY A 24 0.18 18.71 -7.76
N ARG A 25 -0.72 19.29 -6.97
CA ARG A 25 -0.81 19.03 -5.52
C ARG A 25 -1.26 17.60 -5.24
N TYR A 26 -2.20 17.08 -6.03
CA TYR A 26 -2.64 15.69 -5.91
C TYR A 26 -1.50 14.72 -6.25
N ALA A 27 -0.76 14.99 -7.36
CA ALA A 27 0.42 14.24 -7.76
C ALA A 27 1.47 14.19 -6.66
N LEU A 28 1.83 15.34 -6.08
CA LEU A 28 2.83 15.42 -5.02
C LEU A 28 2.41 14.61 -3.78
N ARG A 29 1.14 14.69 -3.34
CA ARG A 29 0.64 13.88 -2.24
C ARG A 29 0.68 12.38 -2.55
N SER A 30 0.41 12.00 -3.79
CA SER A 30 0.53 10.61 -4.24
C SER A 30 1.99 10.16 -4.28
N MET A 31 2.91 10.99 -4.78
CA MET A 31 4.35 10.71 -4.75
C MET A 31 4.86 10.51 -3.32
N LEU A 32 4.44 11.37 -2.38
CA LEU A 32 4.82 11.25 -0.97
C LEU A 32 4.35 9.93 -0.35
N ALA A 33 3.14 9.44 -0.68
CA ALA A 33 2.67 8.15 -0.17
C ALA A 33 3.54 6.98 -0.68
N GLY A 34 3.89 6.96 -1.97
CA GLY A 34 4.83 5.98 -2.53
C GLY A 34 6.22 6.08 -1.89
N ALA A 35 6.69 7.31 -1.67
CA ALA A 35 7.96 7.60 -1.02
C ALA A 35 7.99 7.07 0.43
N TYR A 36 6.96 7.32 1.26
CA TYR A 36 6.90 6.84 2.64
C TYR A 36 6.92 5.30 2.74
N LEU A 37 6.20 4.62 1.85
CA LEU A 37 6.27 3.16 1.80
C LEU A 37 7.65 2.67 1.33
N THR A 38 8.31 3.38 0.42
CA THR A 38 9.67 3.04 -0.01
C THR A 38 10.67 3.26 1.12
N MET A 39 10.55 4.34 1.90
CA MET A 39 11.38 4.59 3.09
C MET A 39 11.28 3.43 4.08
N SER A 40 10.06 3.05 4.46
CA SER A 40 9.87 1.95 5.41
C SER A 40 10.30 0.60 4.85
N THR A 41 10.12 0.36 3.53
CA THR A 41 10.64 -0.83 2.85
C THR A 41 12.16 -0.88 2.92
N ALA A 42 12.84 0.22 2.58
CA ALA A 42 14.30 0.28 2.58
C ALA A 42 14.89 0.03 3.98
N VAL A 43 14.37 0.72 5.00
CA VAL A 43 14.82 0.52 6.39
C VAL A 43 14.50 -0.89 6.88
N GLY A 44 13.33 -1.42 6.51
CA GLY A 44 12.92 -2.79 6.84
C GLY A 44 13.84 -3.85 6.24
N ILE A 45 14.28 -3.67 4.99
CA ILE A 45 15.24 -4.56 4.33
C ILE A 45 16.57 -4.59 5.10
N ILE A 46 17.14 -3.43 5.39
CA ILE A 46 18.40 -3.36 6.13
C ILE A 46 18.23 -3.94 7.55
N GLY A 47 17.12 -3.64 8.23
CA GLY A 47 16.83 -4.24 9.53
C GLY A 47 16.71 -5.76 9.50
N ALA A 48 16.09 -6.31 8.45
CA ALA A 48 16.00 -7.75 8.24
C ALA A 48 17.37 -8.39 7.97
N ASP A 49 18.22 -7.73 7.19
CA ASP A 49 19.57 -8.20 6.90
C ASP A 49 20.46 -8.18 8.16
N VAL A 50 20.36 -7.11 8.96
CA VAL A 50 21.12 -7.01 10.23
C VAL A 50 20.72 -8.12 11.20
N ILE A 51 19.43 -8.36 11.43
CA ILE A 51 18.99 -9.41 12.36
C ILE A 51 19.33 -10.82 11.83
N ALA A 52 19.39 -11.01 10.51
CA ALA A 52 19.72 -12.28 9.88
C ALA A 52 21.14 -12.77 10.24
N THR A 53 22.04 -11.87 10.60
CA THR A 53 23.41 -12.25 11.02
C THR A 53 23.44 -13.05 12.32
N GLY A 54 22.43 -12.89 13.18
CA GLY A 54 22.34 -13.60 14.45
C GLY A 54 21.12 -14.54 14.52
N ILE A 55 19.95 -14.07 14.13
CA ILE A 55 18.67 -14.81 14.22
C ILE A 55 17.90 -14.70 12.91
N PRO A 56 18.26 -15.49 11.88
CA PRO A 56 17.61 -15.41 10.55
C PRO A 56 16.09 -15.58 10.58
N ALA A 57 15.57 -16.39 11.52
CA ALA A 57 14.13 -16.59 11.67
C ALA A 57 13.33 -15.32 11.99
N LEU A 58 13.96 -14.28 12.53
CA LEU A 58 13.32 -13.01 12.84
C LEU A 58 13.34 -11.99 11.70
N SER A 59 14.04 -12.24 10.60
CA SER A 59 14.17 -11.28 9.49
C SER A 59 12.84 -10.79 8.96
N ARG A 60 11.90 -11.71 8.70
CA ARG A 60 10.55 -11.38 8.24
C ARG A 60 9.76 -10.56 9.27
N PHE A 61 9.89 -10.89 10.55
CA PHE A 61 9.23 -10.18 11.64
C PHE A 61 9.72 -8.73 11.72
N VAL A 62 11.03 -8.53 11.69
CA VAL A 62 11.65 -7.20 11.73
C VAL A 62 11.26 -6.38 10.50
N PHE A 63 11.32 -6.98 9.31
CA PHE A 63 10.86 -6.33 8.09
C PHE A 63 9.40 -5.87 8.20
N ALA A 64 8.50 -6.77 8.59
CA ALA A 64 7.07 -6.49 8.67
C ALA A 64 6.76 -5.38 9.68
N PHE A 65 7.44 -5.39 10.83
CA PHE A 65 7.27 -4.38 11.87
C PHE A 65 7.72 -2.98 11.41
N ILE A 66 8.90 -2.89 10.80
CA ILE A 66 9.42 -1.61 10.30
C ILE A 66 8.60 -1.11 9.12
N PHE A 67 8.23 -2.00 8.19
CA PHE A 67 7.40 -1.63 7.05
C PHE A 67 6.07 -0.99 7.47
N ALA A 68 5.45 -1.49 8.54
CA ALA A 68 4.15 -0.98 9.02
C ALA A 68 4.17 0.51 9.37
N ILE A 69 5.33 1.06 9.76
CA ILE A 69 5.52 2.49 10.05
C ILE A 69 5.24 3.36 8.81
N GLY A 70 5.49 2.84 7.60
CA GLY A 70 5.24 3.56 6.35
C GLY A 70 3.80 4.01 6.18
N LEU A 71 2.81 3.17 6.56
CA LEU A 71 1.41 3.59 6.52
C LEU A 71 1.11 4.68 7.56
N VAL A 72 1.73 4.64 8.74
CA VAL A 72 1.56 5.69 9.76
C VAL A 72 2.00 7.05 9.18
N PHE A 73 3.12 7.10 8.46
CA PHE A 73 3.55 8.32 7.77
C PHE A 73 2.52 8.79 6.72
N VAL A 74 2.00 7.87 5.91
CA VAL A 74 0.95 8.20 4.93
C VAL A 74 -0.28 8.83 5.60
N LEU A 75 -0.71 8.28 6.74
CA LEU A 75 -1.89 8.74 7.46
C LEU A 75 -1.67 10.10 8.13
N ILE A 76 -0.55 10.26 8.86
CA ILE A 76 -0.24 11.49 9.60
C ILE A 76 0.01 12.66 8.62
N PHE A 77 0.75 12.43 7.54
CA PHE A 77 1.12 13.46 6.57
C PHE A 77 0.13 13.58 5.40
N ASN A 78 -1.04 12.92 5.48
CA ASN A 78 -2.09 13.01 4.45
C ASN A 78 -1.60 12.67 3.04
N GLY A 79 -0.78 11.63 2.90
CA GLY A 79 -0.41 11.08 1.60
C GLY A 79 -1.60 10.47 0.88
N GLU A 80 -1.66 10.61 -0.44
CA GLU A 80 -2.71 9.98 -1.25
C GLU A 80 -2.23 8.58 -1.69
N LEU A 81 -2.77 7.55 -1.06
CA LEU A 81 -2.43 6.16 -1.32
C LEU A 81 -3.50 5.48 -2.17
N ALA A 82 -3.14 4.96 -3.34
CA ALA A 82 -4.08 4.37 -4.29
C ALA A 82 -4.92 3.24 -3.67
N THR A 83 -4.31 2.38 -2.88
CA THR A 83 -4.97 1.23 -2.24
C THR A 83 -6.00 1.63 -1.18
N SER A 84 -5.82 2.75 -0.49
CA SER A 84 -6.87 3.35 0.35
C SER A 84 -7.95 4.04 -0.48
N ASN A 85 -7.55 4.67 -1.58
CA ASN A 85 -8.48 5.33 -2.50
C ASN A 85 -9.42 4.33 -3.17
N MET A 86 -9.00 3.08 -3.36
CA MET A 86 -9.86 1.98 -3.82
C MET A 86 -11.12 1.84 -2.95
N MET A 87 -11.01 1.92 -1.63
CA MET A 87 -12.15 1.87 -0.72
C MET A 87 -13.01 3.15 -0.80
N PHE A 88 -12.38 4.31 -0.60
CA PHE A 88 -13.11 5.59 -0.49
C PHE A 88 -13.87 5.95 -1.77
N LEU A 89 -13.19 5.85 -2.92
CA LEU A 89 -13.76 6.26 -4.19
C LEU A 89 -14.80 5.26 -4.69
N THR A 90 -14.61 3.95 -4.46
CA THR A 90 -15.60 2.93 -4.80
C THR A 90 -16.87 3.09 -3.95
N SER A 91 -16.73 3.34 -2.65
CA SER A 91 -17.87 3.66 -1.77
C SER A 91 -18.56 4.94 -2.20
N GLY A 92 -17.82 5.99 -2.53
CA GLY A 92 -18.36 7.24 -3.06
C GLY A 92 -19.15 7.04 -4.34
N ALA A 93 -18.64 6.24 -5.29
CA ALA A 93 -19.32 5.92 -6.53
C ALA A 93 -20.60 5.10 -6.31
N TYR A 94 -20.57 4.13 -5.39
CA TYR A 94 -21.75 3.35 -4.99
C TYR A 94 -22.88 4.21 -4.43
N TYR A 95 -22.56 5.26 -3.69
CA TYR A 95 -23.53 6.21 -3.16
C TYR A 95 -23.87 7.35 -4.14
N GLY A 96 -23.34 7.34 -5.36
CA GLY A 96 -23.55 8.39 -6.37
C GLY A 96 -22.92 9.74 -6.00
N LYS A 97 -21.90 9.76 -5.14
CA LYS A 97 -21.17 10.98 -4.75
C LYS A 97 -20.09 11.38 -5.76
N ILE A 98 -19.59 10.41 -6.50
CA ILE A 98 -18.62 10.59 -7.60
C ILE A 98 -19.02 9.68 -8.77
N LYS A 99 -18.75 10.10 -10.00
CA LYS A 99 -18.95 9.24 -11.18
C LYS A 99 -17.90 8.13 -11.21
N TRP A 100 -18.30 6.93 -11.64
CA TRP A 100 -17.37 5.78 -11.79
C TRP A 100 -16.16 6.11 -12.69
N SER A 101 -16.39 6.83 -13.79
CA SER A 101 -15.31 7.27 -14.67
C SER A 101 -14.31 8.18 -13.94
N LYS A 102 -14.80 9.14 -13.14
CA LYS A 102 -13.96 10.04 -12.35
C LYS A 102 -13.18 9.28 -11.28
N MET A 103 -13.84 8.33 -10.60
CA MET A 103 -13.19 7.40 -9.68
C MET A 103 -11.99 6.69 -10.33
N CYS A 104 -12.21 6.08 -11.51
CA CYS A 104 -11.14 5.39 -12.24
C CYS A 104 -10.00 6.34 -12.61
N THR A 105 -10.31 7.55 -13.08
CA THR A 105 -9.31 8.57 -13.42
C THR A 105 -8.44 8.93 -12.22
N ILE A 106 -9.06 9.24 -11.07
CA ILE A 106 -8.34 9.60 -9.85
C ILE A 106 -7.50 8.41 -9.36
N LEU A 107 -8.05 7.20 -9.41
CA LEU A 107 -7.34 6.00 -8.95
C LEU A 107 -6.11 5.70 -9.79
N LEU A 108 -6.22 5.73 -11.11
CA LEU A 108 -5.09 5.51 -12.01
C LEU A 108 -4.02 6.59 -11.88
N TYR A 109 -4.44 7.85 -11.78
CA TYR A 109 -3.54 8.98 -11.55
C TYR A 109 -2.77 8.83 -10.24
N CYS A 110 -3.48 8.51 -9.15
CA CYS A 110 -2.88 8.26 -7.84
C CYS A 110 -1.87 7.10 -7.91
N THR A 111 -2.23 5.99 -8.54
CA THR A 111 -1.37 4.81 -8.69
C THR A 111 -0.09 5.16 -9.43
N PHE A 112 -0.20 5.89 -10.55
CA PHE A 112 0.97 6.31 -11.31
C PHE A 112 1.92 7.19 -10.48
N PHE A 113 1.40 8.15 -9.74
CA PHE A 113 2.26 9.02 -8.92
C PHE A 113 2.76 8.36 -7.63
N ASN A 114 2.06 7.34 -7.08
CA ASN A 114 2.65 6.48 -6.05
C ASN A 114 3.88 5.74 -6.61
N PHE A 115 3.80 5.22 -7.85
CA PHE A 115 4.95 4.60 -8.51
C PHE A 115 6.10 5.60 -8.71
N VAL A 116 5.83 6.82 -9.19
CA VAL A 116 6.87 7.85 -9.37
C VAL A 116 7.57 8.18 -8.06
N GLY A 117 6.82 8.31 -6.96
CA GLY A 117 7.39 8.53 -5.63
C GLY A 117 8.28 7.37 -5.16
N ALA A 118 7.83 6.13 -5.38
CA ALA A 118 8.62 4.94 -5.07
C ALA A 118 9.90 4.87 -5.90
N LEU A 119 9.82 5.16 -7.20
CA LEU A 119 10.95 5.16 -8.14
C LEU A 119 12.04 6.15 -7.69
N ILE A 120 11.65 7.40 -7.40
CA ILE A 120 12.59 8.45 -7.00
C ILE A 120 13.30 8.06 -5.71
N LEU A 121 12.57 7.64 -4.68
CA LEU A 121 13.18 7.26 -3.40
C LEU A 121 14.03 6.00 -3.49
N ALA A 122 13.62 5.03 -4.29
CA ALA A 122 14.43 3.82 -4.54
C ALA A 122 15.79 4.18 -5.17
N TRP A 123 15.80 5.13 -6.11
CA TRP A 123 17.05 5.62 -6.68
C TRP A 123 17.96 6.28 -5.62
N PHE A 124 17.39 7.16 -4.78
CA PHE A 124 18.18 7.80 -3.70
C PHE A 124 18.73 6.77 -2.70
N PHE A 125 17.93 5.80 -2.26
CA PHE A 125 18.41 4.77 -1.34
C PHE A 125 19.56 3.96 -1.93
N ASN A 126 19.52 3.66 -3.23
CA ASN A 126 20.59 2.93 -3.90
C ASN A 126 21.92 3.71 -3.99
N GLN A 127 21.91 5.04 -3.75
CA GLN A 127 23.14 5.82 -3.61
C GLN A 127 23.74 5.73 -2.19
N SER A 128 23.00 5.18 -1.21
CA SER A 128 23.44 5.10 0.18
C SER A 128 24.43 3.96 0.41
N PHE A 129 25.29 4.13 1.41
CA PHE A 129 26.29 3.12 1.81
C PHE A 129 25.65 1.74 2.04
N SER A 130 24.55 1.67 2.79
CA SER A 130 23.90 0.41 3.13
C SER A 130 23.39 -0.35 1.89
N PHE A 131 22.85 0.35 0.90
CA PHE A 131 22.34 -0.28 -0.31
C PHE A 131 23.44 -0.67 -1.30
N GLN A 132 24.55 0.07 -1.33
CA GLN A 132 25.70 -0.29 -2.17
C GLN A 132 26.45 -1.55 -1.67
N HIS A 133 26.24 -1.94 -0.41
CA HIS A 133 26.86 -3.13 0.19
C HIS A 133 25.90 -4.31 0.35
N LEU A 134 24.72 -4.28 -0.28
CA LEU A 134 23.82 -5.44 -0.33
C LEU A 134 24.49 -6.58 -1.12
N THR A 135 24.18 -7.80 -0.71
CA THR A 135 24.64 -9.03 -1.35
C THR A 135 23.47 -9.80 -1.97
N ASP A 136 23.77 -10.81 -2.76
CA ASP A 136 22.79 -11.75 -3.33
C ASP A 136 21.95 -12.49 -2.28
N LYS A 137 22.43 -12.52 -1.01
CA LYS A 137 21.74 -13.12 0.15
C LYS A 137 20.83 -12.14 0.89
N SER A 138 20.75 -10.89 0.46
CA SER A 138 19.95 -9.89 1.17
C SER A 138 18.46 -10.24 1.18
N PHE A 139 17.76 -9.74 2.19
CA PHE A 139 16.30 -9.88 2.30
C PHE A 139 15.57 -9.28 1.08
N LEU A 140 16.15 -8.23 0.45
CA LEU A 140 15.62 -7.63 -0.77
C LEU A 140 15.52 -8.65 -1.91
N VAL A 141 16.61 -9.38 -2.17
CA VAL A 141 16.67 -10.42 -3.21
C VAL A 141 15.67 -11.53 -2.90
N THR A 142 15.67 -12.03 -1.67
CA THR A 142 14.74 -13.07 -1.23
C THR A 142 13.28 -12.64 -1.37
N ALA A 143 12.94 -11.42 -0.95
CA ALA A 143 11.58 -10.90 -0.99
C ALA A 143 11.08 -10.74 -2.43
N VAL A 144 11.87 -10.15 -3.33
CA VAL A 144 11.47 -9.93 -4.72
C VAL A 144 11.42 -11.26 -5.49
N SER A 145 12.38 -12.16 -5.28
CA SER A 145 12.36 -13.50 -5.87
C SER A 145 11.09 -14.27 -5.47
N THR A 146 10.73 -14.25 -4.18
CA THR A 146 9.49 -14.86 -3.68
C THR A 146 8.27 -14.27 -4.38
N LYS A 147 8.16 -12.95 -4.51
CA LYS A 147 7.02 -12.27 -5.14
C LYS A 147 6.86 -12.63 -6.62
N LEU A 148 7.95 -12.62 -7.37
CA LEU A 148 7.95 -12.96 -8.80
C LEU A 148 7.82 -14.48 -9.06
N GLY A 149 8.13 -15.32 -8.08
CA GLY A 149 7.94 -16.77 -8.14
C GLY A 149 6.52 -17.24 -7.86
N LYS A 150 5.63 -16.37 -7.37
CA LYS A 150 4.23 -16.72 -7.10
C LYS A 150 3.42 -16.91 -8.39
N THR A 151 2.46 -17.83 -8.34
CA THR A 151 1.46 -17.98 -9.39
C THR A 151 0.49 -16.79 -9.40
N ASP A 152 -0.19 -16.56 -10.54
CA ASP A 152 -1.21 -15.50 -10.61
C ASP A 152 -2.35 -15.72 -9.61
N TRP A 153 -2.67 -16.99 -9.32
CA TRP A 153 -3.68 -17.32 -8.30
C TRP A 153 -3.23 -16.95 -6.87
N MET A 154 -1.96 -17.18 -6.53
CA MET A 154 -1.40 -16.71 -5.25
C MET A 154 -1.42 -15.19 -5.17
N ASN A 155 -0.93 -14.52 -6.22
CA ASN A 155 -0.98 -13.05 -6.30
C ASN A 155 -2.40 -12.51 -6.17
N PHE A 156 -3.39 -13.21 -6.78
CA PHE A 156 -4.80 -12.86 -6.73
C PHE A 156 -5.35 -12.94 -5.30
N THR A 157 -5.23 -14.08 -4.63
CA THR A 157 -5.79 -14.29 -3.29
C THR A 157 -5.09 -13.43 -2.23
N GLU A 158 -3.77 -13.35 -2.29
CA GLU A 158 -2.97 -12.54 -1.37
C GLU A 158 -3.16 -11.04 -1.58
N GLY A 159 -3.36 -10.61 -2.82
CA GLY A 159 -3.65 -9.20 -3.11
C GLY A 159 -5.02 -8.76 -2.57
N ILE A 160 -6.03 -9.61 -2.61
CA ILE A 160 -7.34 -9.34 -1.99
C ILE A 160 -7.16 -9.14 -0.49
N THR A 161 -6.57 -10.12 0.19
CA THR A 161 -6.41 -10.09 1.66
C THR A 161 -5.49 -8.95 2.11
N ALA A 162 -4.42 -8.66 1.39
CA ALA A 162 -3.54 -7.52 1.71
C ALA A 162 -4.30 -6.21 1.79
N ASN A 163 -5.11 -5.91 0.76
CA ASN A 163 -5.82 -4.63 0.76
C ASN A 163 -7.07 -4.60 1.64
N MET A 164 -7.57 -5.75 2.08
CA MET A 164 -8.52 -5.80 3.20
C MET A 164 -7.85 -5.31 4.49
N PHE A 165 -6.65 -5.83 4.84
CA PHE A 165 -5.91 -5.36 6.02
C PHE A 165 -5.56 -3.88 5.96
N VAL A 166 -5.11 -3.38 4.79
CA VAL A 166 -4.82 -1.94 4.62
C VAL A 166 -6.06 -1.10 4.91
N ASN A 167 -7.23 -1.49 4.39
CA ASN A 167 -8.44 -0.70 4.59
C ASN A 167 -9.06 -0.90 5.98
N ILE A 168 -8.82 -2.02 6.67
CA ILE A 168 -9.09 -2.17 8.10
C ILE A 168 -8.24 -1.19 8.92
N ALA A 169 -6.94 -1.10 8.62
CA ALA A 169 -6.04 -0.12 9.26
C ALA A 169 -6.57 1.31 9.11
N ILE A 170 -6.97 1.68 7.89
CA ILE A 170 -7.44 3.03 7.57
C ILE A 170 -8.79 3.33 8.22
N LEU A 171 -9.75 2.41 8.16
CA LEU A 171 -11.03 2.57 8.83
C LEU A 171 -10.86 2.66 10.34
N GLY A 172 -10.05 1.77 10.93
CA GLY A 172 -9.74 1.83 12.35
C GLY A 172 -9.13 3.17 12.76
N TYR A 173 -8.15 3.67 11.98
CA TYR A 173 -7.57 4.98 12.20
C TYR A 173 -8.60 6.12 12.15
N MET A 174 -9.58 6.03 11.25
CA MET A 174 -10.61 7.07 11.11
C MET A 174 -11.72 7.00 12.16
N LEU A 175 -12.07 5.80 12.62
CA LEU A 175 -13.19 5.57 13.53
C LEU A 175 -12.79 5.67 15.01
N LEU A 176 -11.55 5.30 15.35
CA LEU A 176 -11.05 5.42 16.73
C LEU A 176 -10.85 6.89 17.13
N LYS A 177 -10.96 7.19 18.41
CA LYS A 177 -10.81 8.54 18.97
C LYS A 177 -9.41 8.76 19.55
N GLU A 178 -8.89 7.77 20.27
CA GLU A 178 -7.60 7.83 20.94
C GLU A 178 -6.44 7.73 19.93
N GLU A 179 -5.51 8.68 19.97
CA GLU A 179 -4.40 8.75 19.00
C GLU A 179 -3.48 7.51 19.08
N SER A 180 -3.22 7.00 20.28
CA SER A 180 -2.45 5.76 20.45
C SER A 180 -3.14 4.55 19.85
N ALA A 181 -4.46 4.43 20.00
CA ALA A 181 -5.25 3.34 19.43
C ALA A 181 -5.27 3.42 17.89
N LYS A 182 -5.33 4.64 17.31
CA LYS A 182 -5.23 4.85 15.86
C LYS A 182 -3.90 4.34 15.29
N ILE A 183 -2.79 4.67 15.95
CA ILE A 183 -1.46 4.21 15.54
C ILE A 183 -1.35 2.70 15.70
N PHE A 184 -1.84 2.16 16.82
CA PHE A 184 -1.78 0.73 17.11
C PHE A 184 -2.54 -0.11 16.05
N ILE A 185 -3.77 0.27 15.68
CA ILE A 185 -4.52 -0.46 14.66
C ILE A 185 -3.86 -0.37 13.28
N ALA A 186 -3.29 0.79 12.93
CA ALA A 186 -2.57 0.96 11.69
C ALA A 186 -1.34 0.05 11.63
N LEU A 187 -0.49 0.07 12.66
CA LEU A 187 0.69 -0.78 12.75
C LEU A 187 0.33 -2.27 12.73
N SER A 188 -0.66 -2.68 13.54
CA SER A 188 -1.04 -4.09 13.69
C SER A 188 -1.58 -4.69 12.39
N ALA A 189 -2.50 -4.01 11.71
CA ALA A 189 -3.09 -4.53 10.49
C ALA A 189 -2.07 -4.59 9.33
N ILE A 190 -1.19 -3.60 9.22
CA ILE A 190 -0.13 -3.62 8.20
C ILE A 190 0.90 -4.70 8.52
N PHE A 191 1.33 -4.83 9.77
CA PHE A 191 2.22 -5.90 10.19
C PHE A 191 1.69 -7.28 9.77
N MET A 192 0.40 -7.55 9.99
CA MET A 192 -0.21 -8.86 9.71
C MET A 192 -0.07 -9.24 8.23
N PHE A 193 -0.46 -8.38 7.28
CA PHE A 193 -0.38 -8.76 5.87
C PHE A 193 1.06 -8.83 5.35
N VAL A 194 1.94 -7.98 5.85
CA VAL A 194 3.36 -8.01 5.45
C VAL A 194 4.06 -9.25 6.01
N PHE A 195 3.73 -9.65 7.23
CA PHE A 195 4.24 -10.88 7.83
C PHE A 195 3.77 -12.13 7.07
N LEU A 196 2.57 -12.11 6.48
CA LEU A 196 2.05 -13.15 5.61
C LEU A 196 2.68 -13.12 4.19
N ILE A 197 3.48 -12.11 3.85
CA ILE A 197 4.05 -11.87 2.51
C ILE A 197 2.94 -11.65 1.46
N ASN A 198 1.82 -11.10 1.85
CA ASN A 198 0.71 -10.80 0.94
C ASN A 198 1.06 -9.65 -0.03
N GLU A 199 0.37 -9.62 -1.18
CA GLU A 199 0.72 -8.76 -2.30
C GLU A 199 0.00 -7.39 -2.24
N HIS A 200 0.78 -6.34 -2.08
CA HIS A 200 0.29 -4.97 -2.06
C HIS A 200 1.02 -4.15 -3.12
N LEU A 201 0.27 -3.55 -4.06
CA LEU A 201 0.83 -2.92 -5.26
C LEU A 201 1.92 -1.88 -4.96
N ILE A 202 1.62 -0.94 -4.06
CA ILE A 202 2.55 0.17 -3.80
C ILE A 202 3.80 -0.31 -3.04
N ALA A 203 3.67 -1.33 -2.18
CA ALA A 203 4.82 -2.02 -1.57
C ALA A 203 5.67 -2.75 -2.62
N ASN A 204 5.02 -3.31 -3.65
CA ASN A 204 5.72 -3.96 -4.75
C ASN A 204 6.45 -2.93 -5.64
N PHE A 205 5.90 -1.74 -5.86
CA PHE A 205 6.65 -0.64 -6.49
C PHE A 205 7.93 -0.35 -5.71
N ALA A 206 7.84 -0.21 -4.38
CA ALA A 206 8.99 0.05 -3.54
C ALA A 206 10.07 -1.03 -3.66
N SER A 207 9.72 -2.29 -3.40
CA SER A 207 10.69 -3.39 -3.37
C SER A 207 11.29 -3.66 -4.76
N PHE A 208 10.46 -3.60 -5.84
CA PHE A 208 10.96 -3.85 -7.18
C PHE A 208 11.85 -2.72 -7.69
N MET A 209 11.56 -1.46 -7.36
CA MET A 209 12.42 -0.35 -7.74
C MET A 209 13.71 -0.31 -6.92
N LEU A 210 13.66 -0.65 -5.62
CA LEU A 210 14.87 -0.80 -4.81
C LEU A 210 15.80 -1.86 -5.40
N LEU A 211 15.27 -3.01 -5.83
CA LEU A 211 16.08 -4.04 -6.50
C LEU A 211 16.51 -3.59 -7.90
N GLY A 212 15.64 -2.96 -8.66
CA GLY A 212 15.89 -2.58 -10.05
C GLY A 212 17.07 -1.61 -10.25
N PHE A 213 17.32 -0.76 -9.25
CA PHE A 213 18.49 0.13 -9.23
C PHE A 213 19.70 -0.48 -8.56
N ASN A 214 19.60 -1.66 -7.96
CA ASN A 214 20.69 -2.28 -7.21
C ASN A 214 21.50 -3.26 -8.05
N GLY A 215 22.81 -3.35 -7.77
CA GLY A 215 23.72 -4.27 -8.46
C GLY A 215 23.39 -5.75 -8.23
N VAL A 216 22.65 -6.10 -7.16
CA VAL A 216 22.25 -7.48 -6.86
C VAL A 216 20.99 -7.95 -7.61
N ARG A 217 20.42 -7.14 -8.49
CA ARG A 217 19.18 -7.47 -9.22
C ARG A 217 19.32 -8.74 -10.07
N ASP A 218 20.52 -9.00 -10.61
CA ASP A 218 20.79 -10.14 -11.46
C ASP A 218 20.77 -11.49 -10.69
N ALA A 219 20.71 -11.44 -9.35
CA ALA A 219 20.45 -12.60 -8.50
C ALA A 219 18.97 -13.08 -8.52
N VAL A 220 18.09 -12.35 -9.22
CA VAL A 220 16.66 -12.72 -9.37
C VAL A 220 16.38 -13.02 -10.83
N ASP A 221 16.40 -14.29 -11.22
CA ASP A 221 16.27 -14.76 -12.61
C ASP A 221 15.00 -14.23 -13.32
N ASN A 222 13.90 -14.10 -12.58
CA ASN A 222 12.60 -13.67 -13.12
C ASN A 222 12.41 -12.14 -13.09
N PHE A 223 13.42 -11.35 -12.77
CA PHE A 223 13.32 -9.90 -12.70
C PHE A 223 13.34 -9.27 -14.11
N THR A 224 12.25 -9.49 -14.84
CA THR A 224 12.04 -8.95 -16.19
C THR A 224 10.89 -7.94 -16.18
N LEU A 225 10.93 -6.97 -17.09
CA LEU A 225 9.87 -5.97 -17.20
C LEU A 225 8.49 -6.63 -17.44
N ALA A 226 8.44 -7.70 -18.24
CA ALA A 226 7.20 -8.42 -18.51
C ALA A 226 6.60 -9.05 -17.24
N ASN A 227 7.42 -9.73 -16.43
CA ASN A 227 6.97 -10.33 -15.18
C ASN A 227 6.54 -9.29 -14.15
N ILE A 228 7.29 -8.18 -14.05
CA ILE A 228 6.97 -7.05 -13.16
C ILE A 228 5.61 -6.45 -13.54
N LEU A 229 5.41 -6.11 -14.81
CA LEU A 229 4.14 -5.51 -15.27
C LEU A 229 2.97 -6.48 -15.12
N ARG A 230 3.15 -7.77 -15.42
CA ARG A 230 2.12 -8.81 -15.22
C ARG A 230 1.70 -8.84 -13.75
N GLN A 231 2.66 -8.93 -12.85
CA GLN A 231 2.40 -8.99 -11.41
C GLN A 231 1.69 -7.71 -10.92
N TRP A 232 2.13 -6.53 -11.35
CA TRP A 232 1.50 -5.26 -10.96
C TRP A 232 0.05 -5.14 -11.43
N VAL A 233 -0.24 -5.58 -12.66
CA VAL A 233 -1.62 -5.57 -13.19
C VAL A 233 -2.52 -6.50 -12.38
N VAL A 234 -2.09 -7.74 -12.12
CA VAL A 234 -2.85 -8.70 -11.30
C VAL A 234 -3.09 -8.12 -9.91
N VAL A 235 -2.04 -7.63 -9.24
CA VAL A 235 -2.12 -7.10 -7.88
C VAL A 235 -2.97 -5.82 -7.80
N PHE A 236 -2.95 -4.96 -8.83
CA PHE A 236 -3.84 -3.79 -8.89
C PHE A 236 -5.31 -4.18 -8.77
N PHE A 237 -5.77 -5.11 -9.62
CA PHE A 237 -7.17 -5.55 -9.60
C PHE A 237 -7.53 -6.28 -8.31
N CYS A 238 -6.63 -7.12 -7.79
CA CYS A 238 -6.87 -7.84 -6.55
C CYS A 238 -6.96 -6.91 -5.35
N ASN A 239 -6.07 -5.92 -5.28
CA ASN A 239 -6.14 -4.90 -4.24
C ASN A 239 -7.44 -4.08 -4.37
N TRP A 240 -7.89 -3.77 -5.59
CA TRP A 240 -9.18 -3.10 -5.76
C TRP A 240 -10.36 -3.97 -5.28
N ILE A 241 -10.35 -5.28 -5.58
CA ILE A 241 -11.37 -6.21 -5.06
C ILE A 241 -11.34 -6.22 -3.52
N GLY A 242 -10.16 -6.36 -2.89
CA GLY A 242 -10.03 -6.40 -1.44
C GLY A 242 -10.49 -5.11 -0.75
N GLY A 243 -9.94 -3.98 -1.17
CA GLY A 243 -10.24 -2.67 -0.57
C GLY A 243 -11.55 -2.06 -1.06
N GLY A 244 -11.81 -2.09 -2.37
CA GLY A 244 -12.99 -1.47 -2.97
C GLY A 244 -14.26 -2.29 -2.79
N ILE A 245 -14.22 -3.60 -3.06
CA ILE A 245 -15.42 -4.44 -3.01
C ILE A 245 -15.62 -5.00 -1.60
N PHE A 246 -14.66 -5.78 -1.07
CA PHE A 246 -14.86 -6.48 0.21
C PHE A 246 -14.94 -5.53 1.40
N ILE A 247 -14.24 -4.41 1.40
CA ILE A 247 -14.36 -3.41 2.47
C ILE A 247 -15.29 -2.27 2.04
N GLY A 248 -14.99 -1.58 0.95
CA GLY A 248 -15.73 -0.39 0.51
C GLY A 248 -17.21 -0.65 0.25
N LEU A 249 -17.53 -1.56 -0.68
CA LEU A 249 -18.93 -1.84 -1.03
C LEU A 249 -19.66 -2.59 0.08
N ALA A 250 -19.02 -3.57 0.74
CA ALA A 250 -19.69 -4.34 1.80
C ALA A 250 -20.12 -3.42 2.95
N TYR A 251 -19.21 -2.59 3.48
CA TYR A 251 -19.57 -1.64 4.54
C TYR A 251 -20.53 -0.56 4.05
N SER A 252 -20.43 -0.14 2.78
CA SER A 252 -21.39 0.79 2.19
C SER A 252 -22.81 0.20 2.14
N TRP A 253 -22.91 -1.07 1.75
CA TRP A 253 -24.21 -1.77 1.70
C TRP A 253 -24.78 -1.98 3.10
N LEU A 254 -23.98 -2.44 4.07
CA LEU A 254 -24.37 -2.61 5.46
C LEU A 254 -24.91 -1.31 6.08
N ASN A 255 -24.31 -0.16 5.71
CA ASN A 255 -24.72 1.15 6.21
C ASN A 255 -25.84 1.84 5.38
N LYS A 256 -26.35 1.21 4.32
CA LYS A 256 -27.47 1.72 3.51
C LYS A 256 -28.81 1.24 4.05
N THR A 257 -29.07 1.44 5.32
CA THR A 257 -30.32 1.07 5.98
C THR A 257 -31.25 2.25 6.16
N LYS A 258 -32.54 1.99 6.36
CA LYS A 258 -33.57 3.01 6.69
C LYS A 258 -33.54 3.37 8.17
N THR A 259 -33.10 2.46 9.02
CA THR A 259 -32.95 2.67 10.46
C THR A 259 -31.52 3.15 10.76
N PRO A 260 -31.34 4.13 11.67
CA PRO A 260 -30.00 4.52 12.11
C PRO A 260 -29.31 3.33 12.79
N HIS A 261 -28.13 2.96 12.33
CA HIS A 261 -27.24 2.12 13.11
C HIS A 261 -26.71 2.94 14.29
N ILE A 262 -26.76 2.33 15.44
CA ILE A 262 -26.07 2.83 16.64
C ILE A 262 -24.72 2.09 16.66
N ASP A 263 -23.66 2.79 16.23
CA ASP A 263 -22.29 2.32 16.32
C ASP A 263 -21.69 2.71 17.68
#